data_a767661c6d3c1fbd1cf963895d7c0b80
#
_entry.id   a767661c6d3c1fbd1cf963895d7c0b80
#
_cell.length_a   1.000
_cell.length_b   1.000
_cell.length_c   1.000
_cell.angle_alpha   90.00
_cell.angle_beta   90.00
_cell.angle_gamma   90.00
#
_symmetry.space_group_name_H-M   'P 1'
#
loop_
_entity.id
_entity.type
_entity.pdbx_description
1 polymer ?
#
loop_
_entity_poly.entity_id
_entity_poly.type
_entity_poly.pdbx_seq_one_letter_code
_entity_poly.pdbx_strand_id
1 'polypeptide(L)'
;MLASVVQAQTLEECQQAAEKNYPIIKQYGLIAQTTELAVKNIQKGWLPQITASAQATYQSDVVSWPENMQRMYQQMGLDMKGLTKDQYKIGVDLQQIIYDGGAIGSQRSIARQEGKVQEAQTEANLYQVRKRVNEMYFSLLLLDEQIRLNDDVKALLLSSEKKLAAMVKGGTAATSDFDNVKAERLSVAQQNESLKSQRQMLQRMLSVFCGIEVSNPEKPAAVETSASASNRPEIRLFDNQLKLTEVQEKALDTKLRPTLGLYAQGYYGYPGLNMFEDMISRKWSLNGIVGIKLSWNVGALYTHKNDKAKLKAQRELIENAREMFLSNNNMEQIQQTENVSRYRTMIQGDDEIIALRTNVRKAAESKLAHGIIDVNSLLREINNENAAKTQQVIHEIDMLKEMYNLKYTNNE
;
A
#
# COMPACT_ATOMS: atom_id res chain seq x y z
N MET A 1 37.63 15.08 -11.70
CA MET A 1 36.47 14.77 -12.52
C MET A 1 36.50 13.25 -12.78
N LEU A 2 35.80 12.48 -11.98
CA LEU A 2 35.55 11.06 -12.27
C LEU A 2 34.46 11.05 -13.34
N ALA A 3 34.79 10.62 -14.56
CA ALA A 3 33.80 10.30 -15.56
C ALA A 3 32.98 9.15 -14.98
N SER A 4 31.77 9.43 -14.50
CA SER A 4 30.77 8.41 -14.22
C SER A 4 30.51 7.68 -15.54
N VAL A 5 30.96 6.45 -15.64
CA VAL A 5 30.54 5.53 -16.70
C VAL A 5 29.02 5.50 -16.57
N VAL A 6 28.33 6.04 -17.57
CA VAL A 6 26.87 5.91 -17.67
C VAL A 6 26.61 4.44 -17.94
N GLN A 7 26.39 3.69 -16.87
CA GLN A 7 26.04 2.29 -16.93
C GLN A 7 24.57 2.19 -17.37
N ALA A 8 24.30 1.35 -18.37
CA ALA A 8 22.93 1.08 -18.78
C ALA A 8 22.19 0.48 -17.57
N GLN A 9 21.01 1.01 -17.28
CA GLN A 9 20.20 0.50 -16.18
C GLN A 9 19.24 -0.57 -16.67
N THR A 10 19.29 -1.73 -16.01
CA THR A 10 18.36 -2.82 -16.29
C THR A 10 17.01 -2.60 -15.62
N LEU A 11 15.97 -3.26 -16.11
CA LEU A 11 14.64 -3.21 -15.50
C LEU A 11 14.65 -3.69 -14.04
N GLU A 12 15.37 -4.78 -13.76
CA GLU A 12 15.50 -5.36 -12.43
C GLU A 12 16.21 -4.41 -11.45
N GLU A 13 17.25 -3.71 -11.89
CA GLU A 13 17.91 -2.68 -11.08
C GLU A 13 16.96 -1.54 -10.74
N CYS A 14 16.17 -1.08 -11.71
CA CYS A 14 15.16 -0.06 -11.49
C CYS A 14 14.07 -0.52 -10.50
N GLN A 15 13.59 -1.76 -10.61
CA GLN A 15 12.62 -2.33 -9.68
C GLN A 15 13.16 -2.41 -8.26
N GLN A 16 14.38 -2.95 -8.08
CA GLN A 16 15.02 -3.06 -6.77
C GLN A 16 15.33 -1.69 -6.15
N ALA A 17 15.77 -0.74 -6.96
CA ALA A 17 16.03 0.61 -6.51
C ALA A 17 14.73 1.31 -6.07
N ALA A 18 13.66 1.16 -6.85
CA ALA A 18 12.34 1.70 -6.52
C ALA A 18 11.80 1.11 -5.22
N GLU A 19 11.87 -0.21 -5.02
CA GLU A 19 11.44 -0.86 -3.79
C GLU A 19 12.19 -0.32 -2.57
N LYS A 20 13.50 -0.07 -2.68
CA LYS A 20 14.32 0.47 -1.59
C LYS A 20 14.07 1.94 -1.32
N ASN A 21 13.78 2.72 -2.36
CA ASN A 21 13.59 4.18 -2.27
C ASN A 21 12.15 4.57 -1.89
N TYR A 22 11.17 3.75 -2.25
CA TYR A 22 9.77 4.10 -2.09
C TYR A 22 9.41 4.29 -0.61
N PRO A 23 8.78 5.42 -0.23
CA PRO A 23 8.59 5.78 1.19
C PRO A 23 7.90 4.69 2.03
N ILE A 24 7.11 3.81 1.42
CA ILE A 24 6.41 2.72 2.11
C ILE A 24 7.37 1.73 2.79
N ILE A 25 8.63 1.62 2.33
CA ILE A 25 9.64 0.74 2.94
C ILE A 25 9.89 1.09 4.41
N LYS A 26 9.77 2.39 4.75
CA LYS A 26 9.94 2.86 6.13
C LYS A 26 8.84 2.37 7.07
N GLN A 27 7.68 1.97 6.52
CA GLN A 27 6.56 1.47 7.31
C GLN A 27 6.89 0.16 8.01
N TYR A 28 7.76 -0.70 7.44
CA TYR A 28 8.17 -1.94 8.10
C TYR A 28 8.76 -1.70 9.48
N GLY A 29 9.74 -0.80 9.58
CA GLY A 29 10.35 -0.46 10.86
C GLY A 29 9.35 0.14 11.85
N LEU A 30 8.44 0.99 11.39
CA LEU A 30 7.41 1.62 12.22
C LEU A 30 6.35 0.60 12.67
N ILE A 31 5.92 -0.31 11.80
CA ILE A 31 4.97 -1.39 12.15
C ILE A 31 5.60 -2.31 13.20
N ALA A 32 6.84 -2.75 13.00
CA ALA A 32 7.54 -3.58 13.97
C ALA A 32 7.66 -2.88 15.33
N GLN A 33 8.05 -1.60 15.35
CA GLN A 33 8.17 -0.80 16.57
C GLN A 33 6.82 -0.61 17.27
N THR A 34 5.77 -0.25 16.54
CA THR A 34 4.43 -0.04 17.11
C THR A 34 3.84 -1.34 17.66
N THR A 35 4.03 -2.46 16.94
CA THR A 35 3.61 -3.79 17.38
C THR A 35 4.35 -4.20 18.66
N GLU A 36 5.66 -3.99 18.74
CA GLU A 36 6.45 -4.30 19.93
C GLU A 36 5.99 -3.46 21.13
N LEU A 37 5.76 -2.16 20.94
CA LEU A 37 5.26 -1.27 21.99
C LEU A 37 3.86 -1.67 22.44
N ALA A 38 2.96 -2.01 21.54
CA ALA A 38 1.63 -2.50 21.85
C ALA A 38 1.70 -3.79 22.69
N VAL A 39 2.51 -4.75 22.28
CA VAL A 39 2.72 -6.01 23.01
C VAL A 39 3.31 -5.77 24.41
N LYS A 40 4.29 -4.87 24.54
CA LYS A 40 4.87 -4.47 25.82
C LYS A 40 3.83 -3.78 26.73
N ASN A 41 3.00 -2.90 26.18
CA ASN A 41 1.94 -2.24 26.93
C ASN A 41 0.88 -3.22 27.42
N ILE A 42 0.44 -4.17 26.58
CA ILE A 42 -0.48 -5.23 26.99
C ILE A 42 0.13 -6.08 28.10
N GLN A 43 1.42 -6.38 28.03
CA GLN A 43 2.11 -7.15 29.05
C GLN A 43 2.17 -6.43 30.41
N LYS A 44 2.20 -5.08 30.41
CA LYS A 44 2.13 -4.28 31.65
C LYS A 44 0.79 -4.39 32.37
N GLY A 45 -0.22 -4.98 31.76
CA GLY A 45 -1.47 -5.34 32.43
C GLY A 45 -1.30 -6.27 33.63
N TRP A 46 -0.15 -6.98 33.72
CA TRP A 46 0.23 -7.75 34.92
C TRP A 46 0.76 -6.90 36.07
N LEU A 47 1.08 -5.63 35.84
CA LEU A 47 1.58 -4.75 36.89
C LEU A 47 0.42 -4.26 37.76
N PRO A 48 0.67 -3.93 39.08
CA PRO A 48 -0.33 -3.30 39.91
C PRO A 48 -0.85 -2.02 39.28
N GLN A 49 -2.17 -1.91 39.19
CA GLN A 49 -2.84 -0.68 38.78
C GLN A 49 -3.08 0.19 40.04
N ILE A 50 -2.47 1.36 40.06
CA ILE A 50 -2.55 2.29 41.19
C ILE A 50 -3.32 3.52 40.74
N THR A 51 -4.41 3.84 41.43
CA THR A 51 -5.25 5.01 41.18
C THR A 51 -5.33 5.86 42.42
N ALA A 52 -4.91 7.11 42.34
CA ALA A 52 -5.15 8.10 43.40
C ALA A 52 -6.46 8.84 43.13
N SER A 53 -7.27 9.01 44.13
CA SER A 53 -8.58 9.69 44.03
C SER A 53 -8.83 10.63 45.20
N ALA A 54 -9.52 11.71 44.92
CA ALA A 54 -10.06 12.60 45.94
C ALA A 54 -11.56 12.79 45.65
N GLN A 55 -12.38 12.63 46.68
CA GLN A 55 -13.83 12.70 46.56
C GLN A 55 -14.41 13.58 47.64
N ALA A 56 -15.31 14.47 47.29
CA ALA A 56 -16.18 15.20 48.17
C ALA A 56 -17.62 14.88 47.78
N THR A 57 -18.43 14.45 48.73
CA THR A 57 -19.83 14.11 48.50
C THR A 57 -20.73 14.79 49.49
N TYR A 58 -21.93 15.18 49.03
CA TYR A 58 -23.03 15.63 49.89
C TYR A 58 -24.17 14.64 49.72
N GLN A 59 -24.61 14.07 50.88
CA GLN A 59 -25.65 13.05 50.89
C GLN A 59 -26.97 13.65 51.37
N SER A 60 -28.09 13.29 50.77
CA SER A 60 -29.43 13.74 51.21
C SER A 60 -29.77 13.20 52.59
N ASP A 61 -29.27 12.00 52.91
CA ASP A 61 -29.45 11.34 54.20
C ASP A 61 -28.20 10.56 54.61
N VAL A 62 -27.97 10.36 55.88
CA VAL A 62 -26.77 9.74 56.46
C VAL A 62 -27.15 8.80 57.61
N VAL A 63 -26.21 7.90 57.94
CA VAL A 63 -26.37 7.03 59.10
C VAL A 63 -26.43 7.89 60.37
N SER A 64 -27.53 7.80 61.07
CA SER A 64 -27.80 8.50 62.32
C SER A 64 -28.51 7.58 63.29
N TRP A 65 -28.42 7.90 64.59
CA TRP A 65 -29.21 7.22 65.63
C TRP A 65 -30.67 7.61 65.49
N PRO A 66 -31.63 6.71 65.84
CA PRO A 66 -33.01 7.07 65.97
C PRO A 66 -33.20 8.19 67.05
N GLU A 67 -34.15 9.07 66.79
CA GLU A 67 -34.35 10.27 67.64
C GLU A 67 -34.49 9.97 69.12
N ASN A 68 -35.20 8.88 69.49
CA ASN A 68 -35.35 8.44 70.87
C ASN A 68 -34.00 8.10 71.57
N MET A 69 -33.10 7.45 70.80
CA MET A 69 -31.74 7.09 71.23
C MET A 69 -30.86 8.36 71.37
N GLN A 70 -30.97 9.25 70.36
CA GLN A 70 -30.24 10.53 70.41
C GLN A 70 -30.57 11.32 71.66
N ARG A 71 -31.87 11.41 72.08
CA ARG A 71 -32.34 12.07 73.28
C ARG A 71 -31.82 11.38 74.54
N MET A 72 -31.81 10.08 74.59
CA MET A 72 -31.28 9.31 75.75
C MET A 72 -29.76 9.55 75.88
N TYR A 73 -28.98 9.55 74.87
CA TYR A 73 -27.54 9.82 74.92
C TYR A 73 -27.23 11.27 75.26
N GLN A 74 -28.04 12.23 74.80
CA GLN A 74 -27.93 13.63 75.19
C GLN A 74 -28.14 13.82 76.67
N GLN A 75 -29.09 13.08 77.32
CA GLN A 75 -29.31 13.10 78.77
C GLN A 75 -28.11 12.52 79.57
N MET A 76 -27.34 11.64 78.97
CA MET A 76 -26.10 11.08 79.51
C MET A 76 -24.86 11.95 79.20
N GLY A 77 -25.04 13.11 78.58
CA GLY A 77 -23.93 14.02 78.24
C GLY A 77 -23.16 13.65 76.99
N LEU A 78 -23.68 12.72 76.18
CA LEU A 78 -23.05 12.25 74.88
C LEU A 78 -23.78 12.84 73.68
N ASP A 79 -23.04 13.58 72.82
CA ASP A 79 -23.60 14.15 71.58
C ASP A 79 -23.45 13.15 70.42
N MET A 80 -24.46 12.30 70.18
CA MET A 80 -24.48 11.23 69.20
C MET A 80 -25.42 11.59 68.02
N LYS A 81 -25.06 12.62 67.24
CA LYS A 81 -25.91 13.17 66.17
C LYS A 81 -25.88 12.42 64.86
N GLY A 82 -24.99 11.42 64.69
CA GLY A 82 -24.79 10.73 63.45
C GLY A 82 -23.68 11.33 62.54
N LEU A 83 -23.51 10.82 61.39
CA LEU A 83 -22.54 11.30 60.39
C LEU A 83 -22.97 12.66 59.82
N THR A 84 -22.02 13.45 59.29
CA THR A 84 -22.35 14.67 58.55
C THR A 84 -22.76 14.33 57.12
N LYS A 85 -23.59 15.18 56.49
CA LYS A 85 -24.03 15.01 55.12
C LYS A 85 -22.91 15.28 54.13
N ASP A 86 -21.97 16.11 54.46
CA ASP A 86 -20.75 16.38 53.74
C ASP A 86 -19.68 15.38 54.14
N GLN A 87 -19.10 14.70 53.14
CA GLN A 87 -18.12 13.64 53.32
C GLN A 87 -16.94 13.83 52.39
N TYR A 88 -15.75 13.54 52.86
CA TYR A 88 -14.51 13.78 52.13
C TYR A 88 -13.59 12.56 52.21
N LYS A 89 -12.97 12.21 51.11
CA LYS A 89 -12.07 11.06 51.01
C LYS A 89 -10.93 11.36 50.04
N ILE A 90 -9.70 11.19 50.53
CA ILE A 90 -8.50 11.20 49.67
C ILE A 90 -7.84 9.83 49.84
N GLY A 91 -7.61 9.11 48.75
CA GLY A 91 -7.11 7.75 48.88
C GLY A 91 -6.37 7.25 47.66
N VAL A 92 -5.84 6.06 47.85
CA VAL A 92 -5.15 5.29 46.82
C VAL A 92 -5.77 3.90 46.75
N ASP A 93 -6.16 3.51 45.54
CA ASP A 93 -6.67 2.19 45.20
C ASP A 93 -5.56 1.42 44.42
N LEU A 94 -5.30 0.20 44.85
CA LEU A 94 -4.38 -0.72 44.20
C LEU A 94 -5.17 -1.94 43.75
N GLN A 95 -5.02 -2.31 42.46
CA GLN A 95 -5.58 -3.53 41.91
C GLN A 95 -4.46 -4.34 41.24
N GLN A 96 -4.35 -5.61 41.61
CA GLN A 96 -3.36 -6.53 41.05
C GLN A 96 -4.06 -7.76 40.52
N ILE A 97 -3.89 -8.02 39.21
CA ILE A 97 -4.36 -9.25 38.60
C ILE A 97 -3.43 -10.40 38.98
N ILE A 98 -4.00 -11.50 39.51
CA ILE A 98 -3.30 -12.76 39.79
C ILE A 98 -3.55 -13.76 38.64
N TYR A 99 -4.80 -13.80 38.18
CA TYR A 99 -5.23 -14.65 37.09
C TYR A 99 -6.28 -13.91 36.24
N ASP A 100 -5.99 -13.75 34.95
CA ASP A 100 -6.80 -12.97 34.00
C ASP A 100 -7.65 -13.85 33.04
N GLY A 101 -7.72 -15.16 33.27
CA GLY A 101 -8.36 -16.09 32.35
C GLY A 101 -7.62 -16.28 31.03
N GLY A 102 -6.42 -15.72 30.86
CA GLY A 102 -5.63 -15.75 29.63
C GLY A 102 -5.87 -14.55 28.69
N ALA A 103 -6.57 -13.50 29.17
CA ALA A 103 -6.93 -12.33 28.37
C ALA A 103 -5.68 -11.56 27.86
N ILE A 104 -4.71 -11.28 28.75
CA ILE A 104 -3.46 -10.58 28.40
C ILE A 104 -2.67 -11.38 27.36
N GLY A 105 -2.58 -12.71 27.55
CA GLY A 105 -1.92 -13.59 26.58
C GLY A 105 -2.57 -13.57 25.21
N SER A 106 -3.89 -13.61 25.16
CA SER A 106 -4.69 -13.56 23.93
C SER A 106 -4.60 -12.20 23.25
N GLN A 107 -4.68 -11.10 23.98
CA GLN A 107 -4.51 -9.76 23.43
C GLN A 107 -3.10 -9.55 22.83
N ARG A 108 -2.05 -10.07 23.50
CA ARG A 108 -0.69 -10.06 22.93
C ARG A 108 -0.60 -10.82 21.62
N SER A 109 -1.28 -11.97 21.54
CA SER A 109 -1.31 -12.79 20.32
C SER A 109 -2.05 -12.07 19.19
N ILE A 110 -3.16 -11.40 19.49
CA ILE A 110 -3.90 -10.56 18.53
C ILE A 110 -3.00 -9.43 18.04
N ALA A 111 -2.40 -8.64 18.93
CA ALA A 111 -1.55 -7.51 18.56
C ALA A 111 -0.35 -7.93 17.67
N ARG A 112 0.27 -9.08 17.96
CA ARG A 112 1.33 -9.65 17.12
C ARG A 112 0.82 -10.04 15.74
N GLN A 113 -0.35 -10.66 15.66
CA GLN A 113 -0.91 -11.11 14.39
C GLN A 113 -1.43 -9.92 13.57
N GLU A 114 -1.95 -8.87 14.19
CA GLU A 114 -2.28 -7.59 13.53
C GLU A 114 -1.04 -6.93 12.92
N GLY A 115 0.08 -6.95 13.67
CA GLY A 115 1.36 -6.50 13.12
C GLY A 115 1.77 -7.27 11.86
N LYS A 116 1.63 -8.61 11.85
CA LYS A 116 1.92 -9.43 10.67
C LYS A 116 0.99 -9.16 9.49
N VAL A 117 -0.28 -8.85 9.75
CA VAL A 117 -1.23 -8.42 8.69
C VAL A 117 -0.78 -7.10 8.09
N GLN A 118 -0.38 -6.12 8.91
CA GLN A 118 0.12 -4.84 8.44
C GLN A 118 1.43 -4.96 7.65
N GLU A 119 2.36 -5.82 8.09
CA GLU A 119 3.59 -6.14 7.37
C GLU A 119 3.28 -6.75 6.00
N ALA A 120 2.39 -7.76 5.94
CA ALA A 120 1.99 -8.39 4.70
C ALA A 120 1.23 -7.44 3.76
N GLN A 121 0.42 -6.52 4.30
CA GLN A 121 -0.21 -5.46 3.50
C GLN A 121 0.83 -4.50 2.92
N THR A 122 1.85 -4.15 3.69
CA THR A 122 2.95 -3.29 3.23
C THR A 122 3.75 -3.99 2.13
N GLU A 123 4.00 -5.31 2.27
CA GLU A 123 4.66 -6.13 1.25
C GLU A 123 3.84 -6.18 -0.06
N ALA A 124 2.53 -6.40 0.03
CA ALA A 124 1.65 -6.39 -1.14
C ALA A 124 1.63 -5.02 -1.84
N ASN A 125 1.59 -3.93 -1.07
CA ASN A 125 1.65 -2.58 -1.62
C ASN A 125 3.02 -2.26 -2.25
N LEU A 126 4.12 -2.74 -1.64
CA LEU A 126 5.47 -2.57 -2.17
C LEU A 126 5.64 -3.36 -3.48
N TYR A 127 5.04 -4.54 -3.57
CA TYR A 127 5.09 -5.36 -4.78
C TYR A 127 4.47 -4.65 -5.99
N GLN A 128 3.41 -3.86 -5.80
CA GLN A 128 2.79 -3.07 -6.87
C GLN A 128 3.73 -1.99 -7.44
N VAL A 129 4.79 -1.63 -6.72
CA VAL A 129 5.84 -0.71 -7.21
C VAL A 129 6.51 -1.27 -8.45
N ARG A 130 6.72 -2.60 -8.54
CA ARG A 130 7.30 -3.26 -9.73
C ARG A 130 6.48 -3.03 -10.99
N LYS A 131 5.16 -3.16 -10.89
CA LYS A 131 4.24 -2.92 -12.03
C LYS A 131 4.38 -1.49 -12.55
N ARG A 132 4.45 -0.52 -11.66
CA ARG A 132 4.66 0.89 -12.02
C ARG A 132 6.00 1.14 -12.69
N VAL A 133 7.06 0.50 -12.20
CA VAL A 133 8.38 0.57 -12.85
C VAL A 133 8.32 -0.02 -14.25
N ASN A 134 7.70 -1.19 -14.42
CA ASN A 134 7.52 -1.81 -15.74
C ASN A 134 6.83 -0.85 -16.72
N GLU A 135 5.69 -0.27 -16.32
CA GLU A 135 4.94 0.66 -17.16
C GLU A 135 5.78 1.85 -17.62
N MET A 136 6.51 2.49 -16.70
CA MET A 136 7.36 3.65 -17.02
C MET A 136 8.57 3.24 -17.85
N TYR A 137 9.19 2.13 -17.55
CA TYR A 137 10.39 1.63 -18.21
C TYR A 137 10.12 1.27 -19.67
N PHE A 138 9.08 0.45 -19.94
CA PHE A 138 8.72 0.08 -21.30
C PHE A 138 8.18 1.26 -22.12
N SER A 139 7.47 2.21 -21.47
CA SER A 139 7.09 3.45 -22.14
C SER A 139 8.29 4.30 -22.52
N LEU A 140 9.36 4.31 -21.70
CA LEU A 140 10.59 5.03 -21.99
C LEU A 140 11.32 4.39 -23.19
N LEU A 141 11.42 3.06 -23.22
CA LEU A 141 11.98 2.32 -24.37
C LEU A 141 11.20 2.58 -25.65
N LEU A 142 9.87 2.61 -25.60
CA LEU A 142 9.03 2.92 -26.76
C LEU A 142 9.31 4.33 -27.30
N LEU A 143 9.43 5.32 -26.41
CA LEU A 143 9.75 6.69 -26.80
C LEU A 143 11.14 6.78 -27.44
N ASP A 144 12.14 6.06 -26.92
CA ASP A 144 13.49 6.03 -27.48
C ASP A 144 13.49 5.51 -28.92
N GLU A 145 12.78 4.42 -29.19
CA GLU A 145 12.65 3.85 -30.52
C GLU A 145 11.85 4.77 -31.48
N GLN A 146 10.78 5.40 -31.00
CA GLN A 146 10.01 6.35 -31.81
C GLN A 146 10.84 7.59 -32.17
N ILE A 147 11.65 8.11 -31.27
CA ILE A 147 12.58 9.22 -31.53
C ILE A 147 13.60 8.81 -32.60
N ARG A 148 14.18 7.61 -32.49
CA ARG A 148 15.11 7.07 -33.46
C ARG A 148 14.50 6.96 -34.87
N LEU A 149 13.29 6.40 -34.98
CA LEU A 149 12.56 6.30 -36.24
C LEU A 149 12.26 7.68 -36.87
N ASN A 150 11.84 8.63 -36.04
CA ASN A 150 11.59 10.00 -36.53
C ASN A 150 12.89 10.72 -36.96
N ASP A 151 14.03 10.46 -36.31
CA ASP A 151 15.33 10.99 -36.76
C ASP A 151 15.72 10.37 -38.12
N ASP A 152 15.45 9.08 -38.37
CA ASP A 152 15.66 8.43 -39.67
C ASP A 152 14.78 9.07 -40.77
N VAL A 153 13.49 9.29 -40.50
CA VAL A 153 12.56 9.96 -41.44
C VAL A 153 13.02 11.40 -41.73
N LYS A 154 13.42 12.14 -40.70
CA LYS A 154 13.93 13.50 -40.82
C LYS A 154 15.18 13.56 -41.69
N ALA A 155 16.11 12.59 -41.57
CA ALA A 155 17.30 12.47 -42.40
C ALA A 155 16.92 12.16 -43.87
N LEU A 156 15.94 11.27 -44.09
CA LEU A 156 15.42 10.92 -45.43
C LEU A 156 14.77 12.16 -46.09
N LEU A 157 13.91 12.88 -45.37
CA LEU A 157 13.27 14.08 -45.86
C LEU A 157 14.29 15.20 -46.17
N LEU A 158 15.33 15.36 -45.37
CA LEU A 158 16.43 16.30 -45.63
C LEU A 158 17.18 15.97 -46.94
N SER A 159 17.40 14.66 -47.19
CA SER A 159 18.00 14.22 -48.46
C SER A 159 17.09 14.55 -49.65
N SER A 160 15.78 14.30 -49.52
CA SER A 160 14.79 14.61 -50.56
C SER A 160 14.67 16.12 -50.81
N GLU A 161 14.68 16.95 -49.74
CA GLU A 161 14.68 18.42 -49.83
C GLU A 161 15.90 18.94 -50.61
N LYS A 162 17.10 18.40 -50.37
CA LYS A 162 18.32 18.78 -51.09
C LYS A 162 18.23 18.43 -52.60
N LYS A 163 17.68 17.24 -52.94
CA LYS A 163 17.47 16.83 -54.32
C LYS A 163 16.46 17.76 -55.01
N LEU A 164 15.32 18.02 -54.41
CA LEU A 164 14.31 18.92 -54.94
C LEU A 164 14.81 20.36 -55.10
N ALA A 165 15.59 20.88 -54.15
CA ALA A 165 16.22 22.19 -54.30
C ALA A 165 17.12 22.30 -55.57
N ALA A 166 17.84 21.23 -55.90
CA ALA A 166 18.63 21.17 -57.16
C ALA A 166 17.72 21.10 -58.38
N MET A 167 16.64 20.32 -58.36
CA MET A 167 15.67 20.19 -59.45
C MET A 167 14.92 21.53 -59.69
N VAL A 168 14.52 22.26 -58.66
CA VAL A 168 13.90 23.57 -58.78
C VAL A 168 14.90 24.58 -59.45
N LYS A 169 16.16 24.59 -59.01
CA LYS A 169 17.20 25.41 -59.66
C LYS A 169 17.41 25.07 -61.14
N GLY A 170 17.24 23.78 -61.50
CA GLY A 170 17.30 23.29 -62.89
C GLY A 170 16.02 23.47 -63.67
N GLY A 171 14.97 24.01 -63.09
CA GLY A 171 13.65 24.18 -63.75
C GLY A 171 12.86 22.91 -63.96
N THR A 172 13.23 21.78 -63.32
CA THR A 172 12.60 20.45 -63.50
C THR A 172 11.62 20.07 -62.40
N ALA A 173 11.48 20.88 -61.35
CA ALA A 173 10.48 20.74 -60.27
C ALA A 173 9.88 22.10 -59.89
N ALA A 174 8.68 22.10 -59.36
CA ALA A 174 8.01 23.32 -58.85
C ALA A 174 8.54 23.71 -57.46
N THR A 175 8.50 25.02 -57.13
CA THR A 175 8.86 25.51 -55.81
C THR A 175 7.89 24.92 -54.76
N SER A 176 6.62 24.72 -55.09
CA SER A 176 5.63 24.09 -54.21
C SER A 176 6.04 22.66 -53.76
N ASP A 177 6.72 21.92 -54.64
CA ASP A 177 7.20 20.56 -54.32
C ASP A 177 8.30 20.59 -53.25
N PHE A 178 9.25 21.54 -53.39
CA PHE A 178 10.26 21.80 -52.40
C PHE A 178 9.63 22.23 -51.06
N ASP A 179 8.69 23.17 -51.08
CA ASP A 179 8.01 23.67 -49.91
C ASP A 179 7.22 22.58 -49.17
N ASN A 180 6.57 21.65 -49.89
CA ASN A 180 5.87 20.49 -49.32
C ASN A 180 6.81 19.58 -48.53
N VAL A 181 7.97 19.19 -49.11
CA VAL A 181 8.93 18.32 -48.40
C VAL A 181 9.56 19.04 -47.20
N LYS A 182 9.85 20.35 -47.35
CA LYS A 182 10.37 21.14 -46.25
C LYS A 182 9.35 21.27 -45.11
N ALA A 183 8.07 21.49 -45.41
CA ALA A 183 7.00 21.55 -44.43
C ALA A 183 6.86 20.22 -43.67
N GLU A 184 6.88 19.08 -44.40
CA GLU A 184 6.83 17.75 -43.80
C GLU A 184 8.02 17.47 -42.88
N ARG A 185 9.24 17.82 -43.33
CA ARG A 185 10.45 17.69 -42.47
C ARG A 185 10.35 18.53 -41.20
N LEU A 186 9.81 19.76 -41.26
CA LEU A 186 9.60 20.61 -40.13
C LEU A 186 8.52 20.04 -39.19
N SER A 187 7.44 19.44 -39.73
CA SER A 187 6.41 18.74 -38.98
C SER A 187 6.99 17.58 -38.17
N VAL A 188 7.78 16.71 -38.84
CA VAL A 188 8.47 15.58 -38.20
C VAL A 188 9.45 16.08 -37.14
N ALA A 189 10.15 17.21 -37.38
CA ALA A 189 11.03 17.81 -36.38
C ALA A 189 10.27 18.28 -35.13
N GLN A 190 9.11 18.92 -35.29
CA GLN A 190 8.24 19.32 -34.17
C GLN A 190 7.74 18.09 -33.38
N GLN A 191 7.30 17.05 -34.08
CA GLN A 191 6.89 15.79 -33.44
C GLN A 191 8.06 15.18 -32.64
N ASN A 192 9.26 15.19 -33.19
CA ASN A 192 10.45 14.68 -32.51
C ASN A 192 10.78 15.46 -31.23
N GLU A 193 10.65 16.79 -31.24
CA GLU A 193 10.82 17.62 -30.02
C GLU A 193 9.74 17.30 -28.98
N SER A 194 8.51 17.04 -29.39
CA SER A 194 7.43 16.59 -28.49
C SER A 194 7.77 15.25 -27.83
N LEU A 195 8.23 14.26 -28.61
CA LEU A 195 8.65 12.95 -28.09
C LEU A 195 9.82 13.06 -27.13
N LYS A 196 10.84 13.89 -27.46
CA LYS A 196 11.99 14.14 -26.57
C LYS A 196 11.55 14.77 -25.25
N SER A 197 10.60 15.71 -25.30
CA SER A 197 10.06 16.31 -24.06
C SER A 197 9.32 15.27 -23.20
N GLN A 198 8.50 14.41 -23.81
CA GLN A 198 7.80 13.31 -23.12
C GLN A 198 8.80 12.32 -22.53
N ARG A 199 9.84 11.94 -23.31
CA ARG A 199 10.92 11.08 -22.84
C ARG A 199 11.61 11.67 -21.60
N GLN A 200 11.98 12.95 -21.65
CA GLN A 200 12.66 13.63 -20.53
C GLN A 200 11.78 13.69 -19.30
N MET A 201 10.48 13.96 -19.46
CA MET A 201 9.52 13.94 -18.36
C MET A 201 9.46 12.55 -17.73
N LEU A 202 9.26 11.50 -18.54
CA LEU A 202 9.14 10.13 -18.06
C LEU A 202 10.43 9.63 -17.41
N GLN A 203 11.59 9.97 -17.98
CA GLN A 203 12.92 9.68 -17.43
C GLN A 203 13.09 10.29 -16.04
N ARG A 204 12.71 11.56 -15.88
CA ARG A 204 12.77 12.23 -14.57
C ARG A 204 11.80 11.58 -13.56
N MET A 205 10.60 11.24 -14.00
CA MET A 205 9.64 10.53 -13.14
C MET A 205 10.18 9.19 -12.66
N LEU A 206 10.72 8.38 -13.57
CA LEU A 206 11.32 7.08 -13.24
C LEU A 206 12.54 7.25 -12.33
N SER A 207 13.41 8.22 -12.57
CA SER A 207 14.59 8.50 -11.75
C SER A 207 14.20 8.90 -10.32
N VAL A 208 13.20 9.76 -10.15
CA VAL A 208 12.69 10.15 -8.82
C VAL A 208 12.05 8.94 -8.13
N PHE A 209 11.31 8.12 -8.88
CA PHE A 209 10.63 6.94 -8.33
C PHE A 209 11.61 5.87 -7.87
N CYS A 210 12.68 5.62 -8.65
CA CYS A 210 13.75 4.69 -8.31
C CYS A 210 14.76 5.27 -7.29
N GLY A 211 14.86 6.59 -7.17
CA GLY A 211 15.89 7.24 -6.34
C GLY A 211 17.30 7.13 -6.91
N ILE A 212 17.42 6.75 -8.18
CA ILE A 212 18.68 6.69 -8.94
C ILE A 212 18.48 7.42 -10.27
N GLU A 213 19.57 7.90 -10.87
CA GLU A 213 19.49 8.49 -12.19
C GLU A 213 19.35 7.39 -13.25
N VAL A 214 18.21 7.39 -13.97
CA VAL A 214 17.95 6.49 -15.09
C VAL A 214 18.10 7.27 -16.37
N SER A 215 19.25 7.15 -17.03
CA SER A 215 19.56 7.91 -18.24
C SER A 215 19.48 7.08 -19.53
N ASN A 216 19.77 5.79 -19.44
CA ASN A 216 19.90 4.93 -20.61
C ASN A 216 19.33 3.53 -20.31
N PRO A 217 18.00 3.34 -20.40
CA PRO A 217 17.38 2.06 -20.14
C PRO A 217 17.80 1.02 -21.19
N GLU A 218 18.18 -0.17 -20.72
CA GLU A 218 18.54 -1.29 -21.61
C GLU A 218 17.27 -2.04 -22.04
N LYS A 219 17.16 -2.39 -23.33
CA LYS A 219 16.06 -3.23 -23.81
C LYS A 219 16.23 -4.64 -23.20
N PRO A 220 15.31 -5.07 -22.32
CA PRO A 220 15.45 -6.36 -21.65
C PRO A 220 15.28 -7.52 -22.65
N ALA A 221 15.91 -8.65 -22.34
CA ALA A 221 15.75 -9.86 -23.13
C ALA A 221 14.32 -10.41 -23.03
N ALA A 222 13.86 -11.08 -24.08
CA ALA A 222 12.61 -11.82 -24.03
C ALA A 222 12.69 -12.95 -22.98
N VAL A 223 11.68 -13.05 -22.12
CA VAL A 223 11.60 -14.07 -21.08
C VAL A 223 10.47 -15.03 -21.45
N GLU A 224 10.80 -16.33 -21.50
CA GLU A 224 9.76 -17.34 -21.68
C GLU A 224 9.13 -17.65 -20.32
N THR A 225 7.94 -17.11 -20.09
CA THR A 225 7.10 -17.37 -18.93
C THR A 225 5.80 -18.04 -19.37
N SER A 226 5.37 -19.04 -18.62
CA SER A 226 4.06 -19.68 -18.79
C SER A 226 3.18 -19.33 -17.58
N ALA A 227 1.87 -19.41 -17.74
CA ALA A 227 0.96 -19.29 -16.62
C ALA A 227 1.30 -20.33 -15.56
N SER A 228 1.54 -19.88 -14.32
CA SER A 228 1.90 -20.71 -13.18
C SER A 228 1.04 -20.35 -11.96
N ALA A 229 1.09 -21.20 -10.91
CA ALA A 229 0.44 -20.85 -9.66
C ALA A 229 1.08 -19.57 -9.09
N SER A 230 0.26 -18.54 -8.90
CA SER A 230 0.74 -17.27 -8.38
C SER A 230 1.26 -17.40 -6.95
N ASN A 231 2.44 -16.84 -6.68
CA ASN A 231 3.05 -16.76 -5.37
C ASN A 231 3.11 -15.29 -4.87
N ARG A 232 2.17 -14.48 -5.28
CA ARG A 232 2.11 -13.05 -4.99
C ARG A 232 1.96 -12.75 -3.49
N PRO A 233 2.56 -11.66 -3.00
CA PRO A 233 2.49 -11.27 -1.58
C PRO A 233 1.06 -11.08 -1.04
N GLU A 234 0.09 -10.77 -1.89
CA GLU A 234 -1.32 -10.64 -1.52
C GLU A 234 -1.88 -11.96 -0.95
N ILE A 235 -1.40 -13.11 -1.40
CA ILE A 235 -1.81 -14.42 -0.86
C ILE A 235 -1.39 -14.54 0.60
N ARG A 236 -0.15 -14.12 0.92
CA ARG A 236 0.35 -14.10 2.30
C ARG A 236 -0.43 -13.12 3.20
N LEU A 237 -0.94 -12.03 2.63
CA LEU A 237 -1.82 -11.11 3.34
C LEU A 237 -3.12 -11.82 3.75
N PHE A 238 -3.81 -12.52 2.83
CA PHE A 238 -5.02 -13.28 3.15
C PHE A 238 -4.75 -14.37 4.19
N ASP A 239 -3.63 -15.10 4.09
CA ASP A 239 -3.25 -16.12 5.06
C ASP A 239 -3.03 -15.52 6.47
N ASN A 240 -2.43 -14.34 6.57
CA ASN A 240 -2.27 -13.65 7.84
C ASN A 240 -3.58 -13.10 8.39
N GLN A 241 -4.49 -12.65 7.54
CA GLN A 241 -5.84 -12.22 7.94
C GLN A 241 -6.66 -13.41 8.46
N LEU A 242 -6.61 -14.58 7.81
CA LEU A 242 -7.25 -15.81 8.29
C LEU A 242 -6.70 -16.21 9.66
N LYS A 243 -5.38 -16.20 9.85
CA LYS A 243 -4.75 -16.45 11.16
C LYS A 243 -5.19 -15.45 12.22
N LEU A 244 -5.41 -14.19 11.86
CA LEU A 244 -5.92 -13.19 12.80
C LEU A 244 -7.31 -13.59 13.31
N THR A 245 -8.22 -14.03 12.45
CA THR A 245 -9.54 -14.47 12.87
C THR A 245 -9.48 -15.69 13.80
N GLU A 246 -8.54 -16.64 13.57
CA GLU A 246 -8.33 -17.78 14.45
C GLU A 246 -7.84 -17.37 15.85
N VAL A 247 -6.91 -16.42 15.92
CA VAL A 247 -6.40 -15.90 17.19
C VAL A 247 -7.51 -15.12 17.93
N GLN A 248 -8.31 -14.36 17.21
CA GLN A 248 -9.46 -13.66 17.78
C GLN A 248 -10.53 -14.63 18.30
N GLU A 249 -10.80 -15.73 17.58
CA GLU A 249 -11.73 -16.76 18.04
C GLU A 249 -11.27 -17.40 19.36
N LYS A 250 -9.98 -17.76 19.46
CA LYS A 250 -9.41 -18.28 20.72
C LYS A 250 -9.50 -17.26 21.87
N ALA A 251 -9.39 -15.97 21.55
CA ALA A 251 -9.52 -14.90 22.55
C ALA A 251 -10.95 -14.76 23.09
N LEU A 252 -11.99 -15.11 22.33
CA LEU A 252 -13.37 -15.12 22.84
C LEU A 252 -13.55 -16.07 24.01
N ASP A 253 -12.88 -17.22 23.99
CA ASP A 253 -12.98 -18.22 25.07
C ASP A 253 -12.39 -17.72 26.40
N THR A 254 -11.47 -16.73 26.37
CA THR A 254 -10.93 -16.14 27.59
C THR A 254 -11.95 -15.30 28.35
N LYS A 255 -12.93 -14.71 27.66
CA LYS A 255 -14.01 -13.92 28.27
C LYS A 255 -14.94 -14.76 29.13
N LEU A 256 -14.97 -16.08 28.91
CA LEU A 256 -15.79 -17.04 29.66
C LEU A 256 -15.09 -17.55 30.93
N ARG A 257 -13.84 -17.18 31.16
CA ARG A 257 -13.06 -17.64 32.31
C ARG A 257 -13.17 -16.63 33.44
N PRO A 258 -13.17 -17.10 34.70
CA PRO A 258 -13.11 -16.21 35.83
C PRO A 258 -11.77 -15.48 35.92
N THR A 259 -11.75 -14.32 36.54
CA THR A 259 -10.54 -13.56 36.83
C THR A 259 -10.36 -13.48 38.36
N LEU A 260 -9.12 -13.53 38.85
CA LEU A 260 -8.75 -13.42 40.23
C LEU A 260 -7.79 -12.26 40.42
N GLY A 261 -8.08 -11.39 41.34
CA GLY A 261 -7.22 -10.25 41.65
C GLY A 261 -7.13 -9.98 43.12
N LEU A 262 -6.06 -9.31 43.52
CA LEU A 262 -5.93 -8.62 44.83
C LEU A 262 -6.37 -7.19 44.65
N TYR A 263 -6.98 -6.65 45.68
CA TYR A 263 -7.21 -5.21 45.77
C TYR A 263 -6.81 -4.71 47.16
N ALA A 264 -6.31 -3.51 47.19
CA ALA A 264 -6.05 -2.77 48.43
C ALA A 264 -6.52 -1.33 48.23
N GLN A 265 -7.16 -0.80 49.25
CA GLN A 265 -7.59 0.59 49.29
C GLN A 265 -7.07 1.21 50.60
N GLY A 266 -6.39 2.33 50.48
CA GLY A 266 -6.00 3.16 51.62
C GLY A 266 -6.55 4.56 51.45
N TYR A 267 -7.23 5.12 52.43
CA TYR A 267 -7.74 6.48 52.33
C TYR A 267 -7.69 7.22 53.68
N TYR A 268 -7.51 8.52 53.59
CA TYR A 268 -7.68 9.47 54.70
C TYR A 268 -8.92 10.31 54.42
N GLY A 269 -9.86 10.30 55.38
CA GLY A 269 -11.14 10.96 55.13
C GLY A 269 -12.13 10.78 56.28
N TYR A 270 -13.33 11.30 56.01
CA TYR A 270 -14.49 11.20 56.89
C TYR A 270 -15.72 10.86 56.01
N PRO A 271 -16.54 9.88 56.37
CA PRO A 271 -16.32 8.94 57.50
C PRO A 271 -15.24 7.91 57.17
N GLY A 272 -14.65 7.33 58.18
CA GLY A 272 -13.77 6.18 58.11
C GLY A 272 -14.53 4.86 58.10
N LEU A 273 -13.81 3.75 58.39
CA LEU A 273 -14.39 2.42 58.51
C LEU A 273 -15.12 2.20 59.83
N ASN A 274 -14.72 2.91 60.90
CA ASN A 274 -15.41 2.86 62.20
C ASN A 274 -16.48 3.94 62.27
N MET A 275 -17.61 3.69 61.63
CA MET A 275 -18.72 4.64 61.56
C MET A 275 -19.26 5.05 62.95
N PHE A 276 -19.19 4.17 63.95
CA PHE A 276 -19.66 4.49 65.30
C PHE A 276 -18.79 5.53 66.00
N GLU A 277 -17.47 5.42 65.86
CA GLU A 277 -16.54 6.42 66.39
C GLU A 277 -16.68 7.76 65.66
N ASP A 278 -16.88 7.69 64.29
CA ASP A 278 -17.04 8.88 63.48
C ASP A 278 -18.34 9.64 63.72
N MET A 279 -19.42 8.95 64.14
CA MET A 279 -20.65 9.61 64.61
C MET A 279 -20.44 10.44 65.86
N ILE A 280 -19.46 10.09 66.71
CA ILE A 280 -19.13 10.76 67.95
C ILE A 280 -18.04 11.81 67.70
N SER A 281 -16.90 11.39 67.17
CA SER A 281 -15.68 12.19 67.06
C SER A 281 -15.62 13.15 65.87
N ARG A 282 -16.30 12.80 64.77
CA ARG A 282 -16.31 13.54 63.49
C ARG A 282 -14.92 13.94 62.99
N LYS A 283 -13.95 13.06 63.18
CA LYS A 283 -12.56 13.31 62.83
C LYS A 283 -12.18 12.52 61.59
N TRP A 284 -11.28 13.10 60.81
CA TRP A 284 -10.67 12.38 59.70
C TRP A 284 -9.79 11.25 60.26
N SER A 285 -9.90 10.10 59.62
CA SER A 285 -9.16 8.89 60.00
C SER A 285 -8.45 8.27 58.81
N LEU A 286 -7.34 7.56 59.08
CA LEU A 286 -6.66 6.75 58.09
C LEU A 286 -7.29 5.35 58.09
N ASN A 287 -7.69 4.89 56.93
CA ASN A 287 -8.40 3.62 56.75
C ASN A 287 -7.74 2.77 55.68
N GLY A 288 -7.81 1.47 55.81
CA GLY A 288 -7.28 0.54 54.84
C GLY A 288 -8.12 -0.72 54.71
N ILE A 289 -8.28 -1.19 53.48
CA ILE A 289 -8.96 -2.43 53.14
C ILE A 289 -8.06 -3.22 52.21
N VAL A 290 -7.87 -4.51 52.47
CA VAL A 290 -7.18 -5.43 51.58
C VAL A 290 -8.06 -6.65 51.38
N GLY A 291 -8.14 -7.14 50.16
CA GLY A 291 -8.95 -8.30 49.85
C GLY A 291 -8.61 -8.99 48.54
N ILE A 292 -9.26 -10.14 48.33
CA ILE A 292 -9.20 -10.94 47.11
C ILE A 292 -10.55 -10.82 46.44
N LYS A 293 -10.54 -10.59 45.09
CA LYS A 293 -11.75 -10.50 44.27
C LYS A 293 -11.73 -11.55 43.17
N LEU A 294 -12.67 -12.49 43.21
CA LEU A 294 -12.99 -13.38 42.12
C LEU A 294 -14.13 -12.76 41.32
N SER A 295 -13.93 -12.59 40.04
CA SER A 295 -14.94 -12.03 39.11
C SER A 295 -15.18 -12.98 37.98
N TRP A 296 -16.43 -13.30 37.68
CA TRP A 296 -16.82 -14.15 36.54
C TRP A 296 -17.97 -13.51 35.79
N ASN A 297 -17.70 -13.18 34.52
CA ASN A 297 -18.72 -12.59 33.64
C ASN A 297 -19.56 -13.70 32.96
N VAL A 298 -20.55 -14.21 33.66
CA VAL A 298 -21.46 -15.22 33.13
C VAL A 298 -22.29 -14.70 31.94
N GLY A 299 -22.58 -13.39 31.92
CA GLY A 299 -23.30 -12.74 30.82
C GLY A 299 -22.59 -12.81 29.46
N ALA A 300 -21.26 -13.02 29.45
CA ALA A 300 -20.51 -13.26 28.23
C ALA A 300 -20.98 -14.50 27.43
N LEU A 301 -21.62 -15.46 28.10
CA LEU A 301 -22.21 -16.63 27.43
C LEU A 301 -23.34 -16.25 26.48
N TYR A 302 -24.07 -15.17 26.73
CA TYR A 302 -25.20 -14.76 25.91
C TYR A 302 -24.78 -14.34 24.50
N THR A 303 -23.61 -13.71 24.35
CA THR A 303 -23.09 -13.20 23.08
C THR A 303 -22.09 -14.14 22.42
N HIS A 304 -21.48 -15.07 23.17
CA HIS A 304 -20.35 -15.89 22.73
C HIS A 304 -20.63 -16.66 21.42
N LYS A 305 -21.81 -17.28 21.30
CA LYS A 305 -22.22 -17.99 20.09
C LYS A 305 -22.30 -17.07 18.87
N ASN A 306 -22.87 -15.89 19.06
CA ASN A 306 -22.99 -14.89 18.00
C ASN A 306 -21.63 -14.28 17.63
N ASP A 307 -20.77 -14.05 18.62
CA ASP A 307 -19.41 -13.55 18.38
C ASP A 307 -18.57 -14.55 17.58
N LYS A 308 -18.68 -15.86 17.89
CA LYS A 308 -18.05 -16.91 17.08
C LYS A 308 -18.64 -16.99 15.66
N ALA A 309 -19.96 -16.90 15.52
CA ALA A 309 -20.61 -16.89 14.21
C ALA A 309 -20.17 -15.68 13.37
N LYS A 310 -20.00 -14.50 13.99
CA LYS A 310 -19.47 -13.29 13.34
C LYS A 310 -18.05 -13.50 12.82
N LEU A 311 -17.17 -14.09 13.63
CA LEU A 311 -15.79 -14.38 13.21
C LEU A 311 -15.75 -15.43 12.09
N LYS A 312 -16.63 -16.43 12.13
CA LYS A 312 -16.78 -17.41 11.04
C LYS A 312 -17.17 -16.72 9.74
N ALA A 313 -18.21 -15.87 9.77
CA ALA A 313 -18.62 -15.10 8.60
C ALA A 313 -17.50 -14.18 8.08
N GLN A 314 -16.72 -13.56 8.98
CA GLN A 314 -15.56 -12.75 8.61
C GLN A 314 -14.47 -13.59 7.93
N ARG A 315 -14.24 -14.83 8.39
CA ARG A 315 -13.32 -15.78 7.74
C ARG A 315 -13.79 -16.11 6.32
N GLU A 316 -15.07 -16.43 6.14
CA GLU A 316 -15.67 -16.72 4.83
C GLU A 316 -15.56 -15.52 3.88
N LEU A 317 -15.69 -14.28 4.38
CA LEU A 317 -15.45 -13.07 3.58
C LEU A 317 -13.99 -12.94 3.11
N ILE A 318 -13.02 -13.28 3.97
CA ILE A 318 -11.60 -13.26 3.61
C ILE A 318 -11.28 -14.36 2.59
N GLU A 319 -11.83 -15.56 2.77
CA GLU A 319 -11.69 -16.68 1.82
C GLU A 319 -12.27 -16.30 0.45
N ASN A 320 -13.46 -15.71 0.42
CA ASN A 320 -14.07 -15.20 -0.82
C ASN A 320 -13.22 -14.12 -1.48
N ALA A 321 -12.68 -13.17 -0.71
CA ALA A 321 -11.78 -12.14 -1.24
C ALA A 321 -10.49 -12.76 -1.83
N ARG A 322 -9.95 -13.81 -1.20
CA ARG A 322 -8.81 -14.59 -1.72
C ARG A 322 -9.16 -15.29 -3.04
N GLU A 323 -10.33 -15.93 -3.12
CA GLU A 323 -10.81 -16.59 -4.35
C GLU A 323 -11.01 -15.57 -5.48
N MET A 324 -11.60 -14.41 -5.20
CA MET A 324 -11.74 -13.31 -6.16
C MET A 324 -10.38 -12.83 -6.66
N PHE A 325 -9.40 -12.67 -5.75
CA PHE A 325 -8.04 -12.29 -6.12
C PHE A 325 -7.41 -13.34 -7.05
N LEU A 326 -7.50 -14.62 -6.72
CA LEU A 326 -6.93 -15.70 -7.54
C LEU A 326 -7.63 -15.80 -8.90
N SER A 327 -8.94 -15.63 -8.95
CA SER A 327 -9.70 -15.60 -10.20
C SER A 327 -9.27 -14.43 -11.10
N ASN A 328 -9.15 -13.22 -10.55
CA ASN A 328 -8.68 -12.05 -11.28
C ASN A 328 -7.24 -12.22 -11.76
N ASN A 329 -6.37 -12.77 -10.91
CA ASN A 329 -4.98 -13.06 -11.29
C ASN A 329 -4.90 -14.08 -12.44
N ASN A 330 -5.72 -15.11 -12.42
CA ASN A 330 -5.80 -16.10 -13.51
C ASN A 330 -6.30 -15.45 -14.82
N MET A 331 -7.31 -14.59 -14.77
CA MET A 331 -7.78 -13.83 -15.94
C MET A 331 -6.68 -12.91 -16.49
N GLU A 332 -5.91 -12.24 -15.60
CA GLU A 332 -4.79 -11.40 -16.01
C GLU A 332 -3.68 -12.24 -16.68
N GLN A 333 -3.35 -13.43 -16.16
CA GLN A 333 -2.41 -14.36 -16.77
C GLN A 333 -2.86 -14.82 -18.18
N ILE A 334 -4.13 -15.19 -18.33
CA ILE A 334 -4.71 -15.58 -19.63
C ILE A 334 -4.57 -14.42 -20.61
N GLN A 335 -4.99 -13.21 -20.24
CA GLN A 335 -4.91 -12.02 -21.08
C GLN A 335 -3.46 -11.73 -21.52
N GLN A 336 -2.51 -11.78 -20.61
CA GLN A 336 -1.10 -11.52 -20.87
C GLN A 336 -0.50 -12.59 -21.81
N THR A 337 -0.83 -13.86 -21.58
CA THR A 337 -0.37 -14.98 -22.40
C THR A 337 -0.89 -14.86 -23.85
N GLU A 338 -2.18 -14.57 -24.02
CA GLU A 338 -2.78 -14.36 -25.33
C GLU A 338 -2.22 -13.11 -26.03
N ASN A 339 -1.97 -12.03 -25.29
CA ASN A 339 -1.31 -10.84 -25.83
C ASN A 339 0.10 -11.14 -26.34
N VAL A 340 0.91 -11.88 -25.57
CA VAL A 340 2.25 -12.32 -26.01
C VAL A 340 2.17 -13.14 -27.28
N SER A 341 1.25 -14.11 -27.36
CA SER A 341 1.03 -14.94 -28.57
C SER A 341 0.62 -14.10 -29.77
N ARG A 342 -0.31 -13.16 -29.56
CA ARG A 342 -0.76 -12.23 -30.61
C ARG A 342 0.40 -11.39 -31.15
N TYR A 343 1.16 -10.72 -30.26
CA TYR A 343 2.28 -9.89 -30.69
C TYR A 343 3.38 -10.70 -31.40
N ARG A 344 3.68 -11.91 -30.92
CA ARG A 344 4.62 -12.81 -31.56
C ARG A 344 4.21 -13.13 -33.02
N THR A 345 2.91 -13.37 -33.26
CA THR A 345 2.37 -13.60 -34.59
C THR A 345 2.44 -12.34 -35.46
N MET A 346 2.13 -11.16 -34.91
CA MET A 346 2.15 -9.89 -35.62
C MET A 346 3.58 -9.53 -36.05
N ILE A 347 4.57 -9.69 -35.19
CA ILE A 347 5.98 -9.40 -35.44
C ILE A 347 6.51 -10.25 -36.63
N GLN A 348 6.06 -11.50 -36.78
CA GLN A 348 6.44 -12.34 -37.92
C GLN A 348 6.02 -11.75 -39.28
N GLY A 349 4.92 -11.00 -39.30
CA GLY A 349 4.47 -10.33 -40.55
C GLY A 349 5.08 -8.94 -40.73
N ASP A 350 5.54 -8.29 -39.67
CA ASP A 350 6.02 -6.90 -39.75
C ASP A 350 7.26 -6.75 -40.60
N ASP A 351 8.20 -7.70 -40.55
CA ASP A 351 9.41 -7.68 -41.39
C ASP A 351 9.10 -7.70 -42.88
N GLU A 352 8.15 -8.55 -43.31
CA GLU A 352 7.70 -8.62 -44.70
C GLU A 352 6.99 -7.32 -45.10
N ILE A 353 6.09 -6.80 -44.27
CA ILE A 353 5.39 -5.52 -44.52
C ILE A 353 6.40 -4.39 -44.70
N ILE A 354 7.38 -4.27 -43.80
CA ILE A 354 8.43 -3.24 -43.89
C ILE A 354 9.27 -3.39 -45.13
N ALA A 355 9.67 -4.62 -45.51
CA ALA A 355 10.43 -4.89 -46.74
C ALA A 355 9.64 -4.45 -47.97
N LEU A 356 8.35 -4.78 -48.05
CA LEU A 356 7.47 -4.37 -49.17
C LEU A 356 7.29 -2.84 -49.20
N ARG A 357 7.03 -2.19 -48.06
CA ARG A 357 6.89 -0.73 -47.97
C ARG A 357 8.18 0.00 -48.34
N THR A 358 9.33 -0.54 -47.95
CA THR A 358 10.65 -0.01 -48.30
C THR A 358 10.87 -0.08 -49.84
N ASN A 359 10.51 -1.20 -50.46
CA ASN A 359 10.61 -1.35 -51.92
C ASN A 359 9.68 -0.37 -52.66
N VAL A 360 8.45 -0.19 -52.18
CA VAL A 360 7.49 0.76 -52.77
C VAL A 360 8.03 2.19 -52.67
N ARG A 361 8.53 2.59 -51.47
CA ARG A 361 9.13 3.91 -51.29
C ARG A 361 10.34 4.14 -52.20
N LYS A 362 11.26 3.17 -52.31
CA LYS A 362 12.42 3.27 -53.23
C LYS A 362 11.97 3.40 -54.67
N ALA A 363 10.94 2.66 -55.11
CA ALA A 363 10.36 2.80 -56.44
C ALA A 363 9.70 4.18 -56.65
N ALA A 364 9.03 4.73 -55.63
CA ALA A 364 8.47 6.08 -55.67
C ALA A 364 9.58 7.15 -55.79
N GLU A 365 10.68 7.01 -55.07
CA GLU A 365 11.85 7.91 -55.21
C GLU A 365 12.39 7.92 -56.67
N SER A 366 12.52 6.72 -57.28
CA SER A 366 12.97 6.59 -58.67
C SER A 366 11.98 7.23 -59.66
N LYS A 367 10.67 6.97 -59.47
CA LYS A 367 9.61 7.55 -60.31
C LYS A 367 9.55 9.08 -60.20
N LEU A 368 9.72 9.63 -59.01
CA LEU A 368 9.79 11.08 -58.83
C LEU A 368 11.00 11.68 -59.54
N ALA A 369 12.18 11.02 -59.47
CA ALA A 369 13.39 11.48 -60.14
C ALA A 369 13.24 11.55 -61.66
N HIS A 370 12.33 10.72 -62.26
CA HIS A 370 12.00 10.71 -63.68
C HIS A 370 10.71 11.49 -63.99
N GLY A 371 10.13 12.23 -63.05
CA GLY A 371 8.92 13.04 -63.25
C GLY A 371 7.62 12.24 -63.51
N ILE A 372 7.58 10.95 -63.12
CA ILE A 372 6.43 10.05 -63.36
C ILE A 372 5.36 10.23 -62.24
N ILE A 373 5.73 10.63 -61.06
CA ILE A 373 4.80 10.89 -59.91
C ILE A 373 5.10 12.25 -59.33
N ASP A 374 4.15 12.76 -58.56
CA ASP A 374 4.27 13.99 -57.77
C ASP A 374 4.97 13.74 -56.40
N VAL A 375 5.37 14.81 -55.76
CA VAL A 375 6.02 14.80 -54.45
C VAL A 375 5.09 14.29 -53.34
N ASN A 376 3.79 14.59 -53.41
CA ASN A 376 2.83 14.11 -52.41
C ASN A 376 2.71 12.59 -52.42
N SER A 377 2.84 11.97 -53.58
CA SER A 377 2.89 10.50 -53.74
C SER A 377 4.12 9.91 -53.03
N LEU A 378 5.30 10.54 -53.17
CA LEU A 378 6.51 10.10 -52.47
C LEU A 378 6.36 10.29 -50.95
N LEU A 379 5.86 11.45 -50.47
CA LEU A 379 5.65 11.71 -49.04
C LEU A 379 4.71 10.67 -48.42
N ARG A 380 3.66 10.29 -49.14
CA ARG A 380 2.74 9.26 -48.65
C ARG A 380 3.45 7.91 -48.47
N GLU A 381 4.32 7.49 -49.39
CA GLU A 381 5.04 6.24 -49.23
C GLU A 381 6.14 6.28 -48.15
N ILE A 382 6.76 7.44 -47.92
CA ILE A 382 7.65 7.66 -46.77
C ILE A 382 6.86 7.50 -45.46
N ASN A 383 5.69 8.10 -45.33
CA ASN A 383 4.85 8.02 -44.15
C ASN A 383 4.30 6.59 -43.94
N ASN A 384 3.94 5.86 -45.04
CA ASN A 384 3.52 4.46 -44.99
C ASN A 384 4.63 3.53 -44.47
N GLU A 385 5.88 3.70 -44.95
CA GLU A 385 7.04 2.93 -44.46
C GLU A 385 7.31 3.25 -42.98
N ASN A 386 7.29 4.53 -42.57
CA ASN A 386 7.49 4.93 -41.19
C ASN A 386 6.41 4.38 -40.28
N ALA A 387 5.15 4.42 -40.67
CA ALA A 387 4.04 3.84 -39.92
C ALA A 387 4.24 2.32 -39.70
N ALA A 388 4.68 1.58 -40.74
CA ALA A 388 4.95 0.15 -40.62
C ALA A 388 6.10 -0.12 -39.60
N LYS A 389 7.20 0.63 -39.69
CA LYS A 389 8.34 0.51 -38.74
C LYS A 389 7.92 0.86 -37.32
N THR A 390 7.12 1.92 -37.16
CA THR A 390 6.60 2.33 -35.83
C THR A 390 5.72 1.23 -35.25
N GLN A 391 4.88 0.59 -36.08
CA GLN A 391 4.01 -0.49 -35.63
C GLN A 391 4.80 -1.72 -35.18
N GLN A 392 5.87 -2.11 -35.90
CA GLN A 392 6.77 -3.18 -35.47
C GLN A 392 7.37 -2.90 -34.10
N VAL A 393 7.88 -1.70 -33.90
CA VAL A 393 8.47 -1.30 -32.60
C VAL A 393 7.44 -1.38 -31.46
N ILE A 394 6.21 -0.94 -31.71
CA ILE A 394 5.11 -1.05 -30.74
C ILE A 394 4.86 -2.53 -30.40
N HIS A 395 4.76 -3.40 -31.42
CA HIS A 395 4.52 -4.84 -31.21
C HIS A 395 5.65 -5.49 -30.40
N GLU A 396 6.92 -5.16 -30.69
CA GLU A 396 8.07 -5.69 -29.95
C GLU A 396 8.09 -5.24 -28.50
N ILE A 397 7.92 -3.95 -28.23
CA ILE A 397 7.97 -3.39 -26.88
C ILE A 397 6.77 -3.84 -26.07
N ASP A 398 5.57 -3.88 -26.65
CA ASP A 398 4.37 -4.37 -25.97
C ASP A 398 4.46 -5.87 -25.68
N MET A 399 5.04 -6.66 -26.58
CA MET A 399 5.31 -8.09 -26.32
C MET A 399 6.22 -8.26 -25.08
N LEU A 400 7.34 -7.55 -25.05
CA LEU A 400 8.26 -7.59 -23.90
C LEU A 400 7.57 -7.15 -22.62
N LYS A 401 6.81 -6.06 -22.68
CA LYS A 401 6.03 -5.56 -21.54
C LYS A 401 5.06 -6.61 -21.00
N GLU A 402 4.33 -7.30 -21.88
CA GLU A 402 3.40 -8.37 -21.46
C GLU A 402 4.12 -9.57 -20.88
N MET A 403 5.29 -9.96 -21.40
CA MET A 403 6.13 -11.02 -20.82
C MET A 403 6.57 -10.67 -19.40
N TYR A 404 7.03 -9.44 -19.16
CA TYR A 404 7.45 -8.98 -17.83
C TYR A 404 6.27 -8.73 -16.88
N ASN A 405 5.10 -8.36 -17.42
CA ASN A 405 3.87 -8.31 -16.64
C ASN A 405 3.41 -9.71 -16.24
N LEU A 406 3.53 -10.72 -17.11
CA LEU A 406 3.24 -12.11 -16.76
C LEU A 406 4.18 -12.63 -15.66
N LYS A 407 5.49 -12.33 -15.77
CA LYS A 407 6.47 -12.61 -14.71
C LYS A 407 6.07 -11.96 -13.38
N TYR A 408 5.62 -10.71 -13.42
CA TYR A 408 5.07 -10.03 -12.24
C TYR A 408 3.80 -10.71 -11.71
N THR A 409 2.86 -11.09 -12.59
CA THR A 409 1.59 -11.72 -12.20
C THR A 409 1.80 -13.10 -11.56
N ASN A 410 2.85 -13.82 -11.95
CA ASN A 410 3.28 -15.09 -11.37
C ASN A 410 4.07 -14.90 -10.05
N ASN A 411 4.74 -13.76 -9.87
CA ASN A 411 5.78 -13.49 -8.88
C ASN A 411 7.00 -14.41 -9.06
N GLU A 412 7.56 -14.36 -10.27
CA GLU A 412 8.79 -15.05 -10.67
C GLU A 412 10.00 -14.09 -10.67
#